data_25bc881ccb5e57d7406029ae2440eda2
#
_entry.id   25bc881ccb5e57d7406029ae2440eda2
#
_cell.length_a   1.000
_cell.length_b   1.000
_cell.length_c   1.000
_cell.angle_alpha   90.00
_cell.angle_beta   90.00
_cell.angle_gamma   90.00
#
_symmetry.space_group_name_H-M   'P 1'
#
loop_
_entity.id
_entity.type
_entity.pdbx_description
1 polymer ?
#
loop_
_entity_poly.entity_id
_entity_poly.type
_entity_poly.pdbx_seq_one_letter_code
_entity_poly.pdbx_strand_id
1 'polypeptide(L)'
;MYIEPQRYNFTVMAQTTLTDDYFTIEGEDEHVVSFAPSRKLKLGPFFGWRWLFFGYVFNVNTIRLSSKHIDINTTLYTPAIAVDIVYRKLGDGYTLRSMQNGEHDATDMLEGMEIDGLDINIRSVNAYYVLNKRKYSHQAAFNQTNRQLQNAGSWIFG
;
A
#
# COMPACT_ATOMS: atom_id res chain seq x y z
N MET A 1 -16.99 -5.30 29.95
CA MET A 1 -15.90 -5.76 29.06
C MET A 1 -16.00 -4.94 27.77
N TYR A 2 -14.91 -4.38 27.29
CA TYR A 2 -14.90 -3.53 26.07
C TYR A 2 -14.51 -4.30 24.82
N ILE A 3 -13.65 -5.31 24.98
CA ILE A 3 -13.03 -6.04 23.89
C ILE A 3 -13.20 -7.54 24.14
N GLU A 4 -13.62 -8.28 23.12
CA GLU A 4 -13.74 -9.72 23.11
C GLU A 4 -12.84 -10.31 22.03
N PRO A 5 -11.91 -11.22 22.32
CA PRO A 5 -11.10 -11.87 21.30
C PRO A 5 -11.96 -12.86 20.49
N GLN A 6 -11.69 -12.94 19.18
CA GLN A 6 -12.33 -13.93 18.33
C GLN A 6 -11.80 -15.34 18.62
N ARG A 7 -12.63 -16.35 18.37
CA ARG A 7 -12.29 -17.76 18.67
C ARG A 7 -11.37 -18.41 17.63
N TYR A 8 -11.28 -17.83 16.43
CA TYR A 8 -10.44 -18.37 15.37
C TYR A 8 -9.05 -17.72 15.37
N ASN A 9 -8.06 -18.56 15.09
CA ASN A 9 -6.66 -18.14 15.04
C ASN A 9 -6.19 -17.78 13.63
N PHE A 10 -6.99 -18.09 12.61
CA PHE A 10 -6.63 -17.88 11.21
C PHE A 10 -7.68 -17.02 10.50
N THR A 11 -7.20 -16.16 9.65
CA THR A 11 -8.01 -15.32 8.77
C THR A 11 -7.47 -15.44 7.36
N VAL A 12 -8.34 -15.65 6.38
CA VAL A 12 -8.00 -15.62 4.96
C VAL A 12 -8.91 -14.61 4.28
N MET A 13 -8.32 -13.66 3.60
CA MET A 13 -9.05 -12.63 2.87
C MET A 13 -8.52 -12.50 1.44
N ALA A 14 -9.38 -12.11 0.51
CA ALA A 14 -8.96 -11.63 -0.79
C ALA A 14 -8.88 -10.10 -0.73
N GLN A 15 -7.72 -9.57 -1.07
CA GLN A 15 -7.48 -8.14 -1.11
C GLN A 15 -7.45 -7.67 -2.56
N THR A 16 -8.25 -6.67 -2.87
CA THR A 16 -8.20 -5.95 -4.14
C THR A 16 -7.65 -4.56 -3.88
N THR A 17 -6.61 -4.18 -4.61
CA THR A 17 -5.97 -2.88 -4.46
C THR A 17 -5.92 -2.18 -5.81
N LEU A 18 -6.44 -0.97 -5.86
CA LEU A 18 -6.23 -0.03 -6.95
C LEU A 18 -5.24 1.01 -6.47
N THR A 19 -4.09 1.10 -7.13
CA THR A 19 -3.05 2.09 -6.78
C THR A 19 -2.83 3.00 -7.96
N ASP A 20 -2.91 4.30 -7.71
CA ASP A 20 -2.50 5.36 -8.63
C ASP A 20 -1.28 6.06 -8.00
N ASP A 21 -0.09 5.76 -8.47
CA ASP A 21 1.14 6.40 -8.02
C ASP A 21 1.56 7.45 -9.04
N TYR A 22 1.87 8.66 -8.60
CA TYR A 22 2.38 9.73 -9.45
C TYR A 22 3.77 10.11 -8.98
N PHE A 23 4.70 10.22 -9.93
CA PHE A 23 6.04 10.69 -9.66
C PHE A 23 6.30 11.93 -10.49
N THR A 24 6.65 13.02 -9.82
CA THR A 24 7.02 14.26 -10.47
C THR A 24 8.50 14.55 -10.15
N ILE A 25 9.26 14.79 -11.18
CA ILE A 25 10.66 15.21 -11.07
C ILE A 25 10.74 16.65 -11.53
N GLU A 26 11.19 17.52 -10.64
CA GLU A 26 11.43 18.94 -10.91
C GLU A 26 12.94 19.15 -11.08
N GLY A 27 13.34 19.69 -12.21
CA GLY A 27 14.72 20.11 -12.48
C GLY A 27 14.95 21.57 -12.12
N GLU A 28 16.23 22.00 -12.05
CA GLU A 28 16.62 23.38 -11.69
C GLU A 28 16.16 24.44 -12.71
N ASP A 29 15.83 24.06 -13.94
CA ASP A 29 15.46 24.96 -15.04
C ASP A 29 13.94 24.93 -15.33
N GLU A 30 13.08 24.83 -14.34
CA GLU A 30 11.61 24.75 -14.50
C GLU A 30 11.13 23.55 -15.36
N HIS A 31 11.96 22.53 -15.51
CA HIS A 31 11.59 21.30 -16.16
C HIS A 31 10.80 20.42 -15.20
N VAL A 32 9.54 20.18 -15.49
CA VAL A 32 8.69 19.31 -14.71
C VAL A 32 8.28 18.10 -15.55
N VAL A 33 8.66 16.92 -15.10
CA VAL A 33 8.31 15.66 -15.78
C VAL A 33 7.51 14.80 -14.83
N SER A 34 6.29 14.45 -15.23
CA SER A 34 5.40 13.60 -14.45
C SER A 34 5.23 12.23 -15.10
N PHE A 35 5.44 11.20 -14.30
CA PHE A 35 5.29 9.81 -14.70
C PHE A 35 4.14 9.18 -13.91
N ALA A 36 3.35 8.36 -14.58
CA ALA A 36 2.36 7.53 -13.93
C ALA A 36 2.50 6.09 -14.43
N PRO A 37 2.48 5.08 -13.53
CA PRO A 37 2.34 3.71 -13.97
C PRO A 37 0.94 3.53 -14.57
N SER A 38 0.83 2.66 -15.56
CA SER A 38 -0.47 2.26 -16.08
C SER A 38 -1.36 1.77 -14.94
N ARG A 39 -2.60 2.24 -14.86
CA ARG A 39 -3.56 1.79 -13.85
C ARG A 39 -3.68 0.28 -13.88
N LYS A 40 -3.34 -0.36 -12.78
CA LYS A 40 -3.33 -1.82 -12.68
C LYS A 40 -4.20 -2.24 -11.50
N LEU A 41 -5.20 -3.05 -11.78
CA LEU A 41 -5.97 -3.71 -10.75
C LEU A 41 -5.11 -4.85 -10.18
N LYS A 42 -4.86 -4.80 -8.89
CA LYS A 42 -4.09 -5.81 -8.17
C LYS A 42 -5.05 -6.65 -7.31
N LEU A 43 -4.83 -7.94 -7.31
CA LEU A 43 -5.54 -8.89 -6.46
C LEU A 43 -4.52 -9.73 -5.70
N GLY A 44 -4.82 -10.08 -4.45
CA GLY A 44 -3.94 -10.95 -3.71
C GLY A 44 -4.58 -11.60 -2.50
N PRO A 45 -4.07 -12.76 -2.09
CA PRO A 45 -4.42 -13.38 -0.84
C PRO A 45 -3.80 -12.61 0.33
N PHE A 46 -4.55 -12.54 1.42
CA PHE A 46 -4.12 -12.00 2.68
C PHE A 46 -4.37 -13.03 3.77
N PHE A 47 -3.32 -13.44 4.47
CA PHE A 47 -3.36 -14.45 5.51
C PHE A 47 -3.07 -13.83 6.86
N GLY A 48 -3.91 -14.12 7.83
CA GLY A 48 -3.73 -13.69 9.20
C GLY A 48 -3.61 -14.90 10.14
N TRP A 49 -2.67 -14.82 11.07
CA TRP A 49 -2.53 -15.74 12.17
C TRP A 49 -2.35 -14.97 13.48
N ARG A 50 -3.41 -14.94 14.28
CA ARG A 50 -3.47 -14.19 15.54
C ARG A 50 -3.18 -12.69 15.32
N TRP A 51 -1.94 -12.25 15.57
CA TRP A 51 -1.47 -10.88 15.51
C TRP A 51 -0.59 -10.58 14.29
N LEU A 52 -0.20 -11.61 13.54
CA LEU A 52 0.62 -11.50 12.34
C LEU A 52 -0.23 -11.63 11.08
N PHE A 53 -0.08 -10.69 10.18
CA PHE A 53 -0.77 -10.67 8.89
C PHE A 53 0.24 -10.52 7.76
N PHE A 54 0.02 -11.30 6.72
CA PHE A 54 0.85 -11.31 5.53
C PHE A 54 -0.03 -11.25 4.29
N GLY A 55 0.23 -10.27 3.42
CA GLY A 55 -0.42 -10.11 2.13
C GLY A 55 0.59 -10.12 1.00
N TYR A 56 0.24 -10.81 -0.06
CA TYR A 56 0.96 -10.75 -1.32
C TYR A 56 0.00 -10.34 -2.42
N VAL A 57 0.36 -9.30 -3.18
CA VAL A 57 -0.52 -8.73 -4.20
C VAL A 57 0.13 -8.85 -5.56
N PHE A 58 -0.59 -9.35 -6.54
CA PHE A 58 -0.15 -9.48 -7.92
C PHE A 58 -1.10 -8.75 -8.89
N ASN A 59 -0.58 -8.42 -10.04
CA ASN A 59 -1.32 -7.70 -11.07
C ASN A 59 -2.26 -8.64 -11.82
N VAL A 60 -3.56 -8.33 -11.88
CA VAL A 60 -4.57 -9.19 -12.53
C VAL A 60 -4.39 -9.25 -14.04
N ASN A 61 -3.95 -8.15 -14.66
CA ASN A 61 -3.77 -8.07 -16.10
C ASN A 61 -2.54 -8.85 -16.62
N THR A 62 -1.66 -9.26 -15.71
CA THR A 62 -0.48 -10.03 -16.04
C THR A 62 -0.42 -11.22 -15.09
N ILE A 63 -1.18 -12.27 -15.35
CA ILE A 63 -1.19 -13.53 -14.57
C ILE A 63 0.17 -14.28 -14.66
N ARG A 64 1.19 -13.67 -15.19
CA ARG A 64 2.55 -14.16 -15.10
C ARG A 64 3.14 -13.63 -13.80
N LEU A 65 3.60 -14.54 -12.94
CA LEU A 65 4.54 -14.21 -11.85
C LEU A 65 5.78 -13.58 -12.50
N SER A 66 5.67 -12.32 -12.82
CA SER A 66 6.80 -11.55 -13.32
C SER A 66 7.60 -11.11 -12.11
N SER A 67 8.85 -11.49 -12.06
CA SER A 67 9.81 -11.01 -11.05
C SER A 67 10.00 -9.50 -11.04
N LYS A 68 9.39 -8.80 -11.99
CA LYS A 68 9.46 -7.34 -12.15
C LYS A 68 8.48 -6.56 -11.25
N HIS A 69 7.39 -7.19 -10.78
CA HIS A 69 6.41 -6.54 -9.91
C HIS A 69 6.17 -7.39 -8.68
N ILE A 70 6.64 -6.94 -7.55
CA ILE A 70 6.45 -7.59 -6.25
C ILE A 70 5.80 -6.57 -5.32
N ASP A 71 4.71 -6.96 -4.67
CA ASP A 71 4.04 -6.14 -3.66
C ASP A 71 3.73 -7.03 -2.45
N ILE A 72 4.51 -6.85 -1.41
CA ILE A 72 4.42 -7.62 -0.16
C ILE A 72 4.07 -6.67 0.96
N ASN A 73 2.99 -7.00 1.66
CA ASN A 73 2.54 -6.29 2.85
C ASN A 73 2.60 -7.24 4.05
N THR A 74 3.26 -6.83 5.09
CA THR A 74 3.28 -7.56 6.36
C THR A 74 2.85 -6.62 7.46
N THR A 75 1.83 -7.00 8.21
CA THR A 75 1.32 -6.18 9.30
C THR A 75 1.28 -6.97 10.59
N LEU A 76 1.77 -6.34 11.66
CA LEU A 76 1.75 -6.84 13.02
C LEU A 76 0.73 -6.03 13.82
N TYR A 77 -0.33 -6.66 14.29
CA TYR A 77 -1.33 -6.01 15.13
C TYR A 77 -1.32 -6.59 16.53
N THR A 78 -0.78 -5.85 17.49
CA THR A 78 -0.94 -6.13 18.92
C THR A 78 -1.97 -5.16 19.52
N PRO A 79 -2.44 -5.37 20.74
CA PRO A 79 -3.35 -4.42 21.38
C PRO A 79 -2.78 -3.02 21.55
N ALA A 80 -1.47 -2.89 21.68
CA ALA A 80 -0.80 -1.62 21.95
C ALA A 80 -0.03 -1.05 20.76
N ILE A 81 0.51 -1.90 19.90
CA ILE A 81 1.43 -1.52 18.83
C ILE A 81 0.93 -2.17 17.53
N ALA A 82 0.87 -1.38 16.48
CA ALA A 82 0.73 -1.85 15.12
C ALA A 82 1.99 -1.49 14.33
N VAL A 83 2.46 -2.40 13.47
CA VAL A 83 3.61 -2.17 12.59
C VAL A 83 3.25 -2.67 11.20
N ASP A 84 3.31 -1.78 10.21
CA ASP A 84 3.10 -2.10 8.81
C ASP A 84 4.43 -2.05 8.07
N ILE A 85 4.77 -3.13 7.42
CA ILE A 85 5.97 -3.26 6.60
C ILE A 85 5.52 -3.50 5.16
N VAL A 86 5.89 -2.60 4.28
CA VAL A 86 5.59 -2.67 2.85
C VAL A 86 6.88 -2.77 2.06
N TYR A 87 6.95 -3.78 1.22
CA TYR A 87 7.98 -3.90 0.20
C TYR A 87 7.31 -3.97 -1.16
N ARG A 88 7.58 -2.98 -2.00
CA ARG A 88 7.05 -2.90 -3.34
C ARG A 88 8.19 -2.72 -4.33
N LYS A 89 8.29 -3.63 -5.27
CA LYS A 89 9.15 -3.51 -6.43
C LYS A 89 8.26 -3.23 -7.65
N LEU A 90 8.47 -2.07 -8.25
CA LEU A 90 7.78 -1.62 -9.45
C LEU A 90 8.82 -1.70 -10.59
N GLY A 91 8.62 -2.64 -11.51
CA GLY A 91 9.41 -2.73 -12.74
C GLY A 91 8.68 -2.04 -13.89
N ASP A 92 9.13 -2.24 -15.11
CA ASP A 92 8.68 -1.63 -16.37
C ASP A 92 7.18 -1.29 -16.48
N GLY A 93 6.85 -0.32 -17.32
CA GLY A 93 5.47 0.07 -17.65
C GLY A 93 5.06 1.41 -17.02
N TYR A 94 5.99 2.35 -16.93
CA TYR A 94 5.69 3.74 -16.66
C TYR A 94 5.38 4.44 -17.99
N THR A 95 4.33 5.24 -17.97
CA THR A 95 3.99 6.11 -19.07
C THR A 95 4.28 7.56 -18.69
N LEU A 96 4.85 8.30 -19.61
CA LEU A 96 4.98 9.74 -19.49
C LEU A 96 3.59 10.35 -19.52
N ARG A 97 3.25 11.15 -18.52
CA ARG A 97 1.94 11.79 -18.41
C ARG A 97 1.96 13.25 -18.76
N SER A 98 3.01 13.95 -18.40
CA SER A 98 3.22 15.34 -18.78
C SER A 98 4.70 15.68 -18.77
N MET A 99 5.10 16.54 -19.67
CA MET A 99 6.43 17.13 -19.72
C MET A 99 6.30 18.62 -19.99
N GLN A 100 6.69 19.42 -19.02
CA GLN A 100 6.69 20.87 -19.11
C GLN A 100 8.12 21.38 -19.06
N ASN A 101 8.47 22.20 -20.01
CA ASN A 101 9.80 22.80 -20.14
C ASN A 101 9.63 24.33 -20.21
N GLY A 102 9.66 24.98 -19.05
CA GLY A 102 9.43 26.42 -18.95
C GLY A 102 8.10 26.84 -19.60
N GLU A 103 8.18 27.70 -20.63
CA GLU A 103 7.00 28.16 -21.38
C GLU A 103 6.42 27.15 -22.40
N HIS A 104 7.12 26.03 -22.64
CA HIS A 104 6.71 25.04 -23.64
C HIS A 104 6.15 23.78 -22.99
N ASP A 105 4.89 23.51 -23.31
CA ASP A 105 4.22 22.27 -22.93
C ASP A 105 4.35 21.24 -24.05
N ALA A 106 5.17 20.21 -23.81
CA ALA A 106 5.36 19.11 -24.77
C ALA A 106 4.48 17.90 -24.44
N THR A 107 3.53 18.05 -23.54
CA THR A 107 2.66 16.96 -23.05
C THR A 107 1.93 16.27 -24.19
N ASP A 108 1.32 17.02 -25.12
CA ASP A 108 0.53 16.49 -26.22
C ASP A 108 1.33 15.58 -27.17
N MET A 109 2.64 15.78 -27.28
CA MET A 109 3.50 14.98 -28.17
C MET A 109 4.05 13.71 -27.50
N LEU A 110 4.12 13.69 -26.17
CA LEU A 110 4.84 12.67 -25.41
C LEU A 110 3.92 11.90 -24.46
N GLU A 111 2.66 12.32 -24.27
CA GLU A 111 1.70 11.64 -23.40
C GLU A 111 1.48 10.19 -23.87
N GLY A 112 1.58 9.26 -22.94
CA GLY A 112 1.41 7.84 -23.22
C GLY A 112 2.67 7.12 -23.71
N MET A 113 3.81 7.80 -23.85
CA MET A 113 5.08 7.17 -24.22
C MET A 113 5.53 6.25 -23.09
N GLU A 114 5.72 4.97 -23.38
CA GLU A 114 6.22 4.01 -22.41
C GLU A 114 7.73 4.23 -22.17
N ILE A 115 8.10 4.31 -20.91
CA ILE A 115 9.50 4.41 -20.50
C ILE A 115 9.93 3.06 -19.95
N ASP A 116 10.79 2.38 -20.69
CA ASP A 116 11.40 1.13 -20.27
C ASP A 116 12.63 1.37 -19.40
N GLY A 117 12.86 0.47 -18.44
CA GLY A 117 14.08 0.47 -17.62
C GLY A 117 14.00 1.27 -16.32
N LEU A 118 12.85 1.79 -15.96
CA LEU A 118 12.67 2.41 -14.64
C LEU A 118 12.41 1.33 -13.58
N ASP A 119 13.34 1.11 -12.67
CA ASP A 119 13.21 0.14 -11.56
C ASP A 119 13.09 0.91 -10.23
N ILE A 120 11.87 0.95 -9.69
CA ILE A 120 11.59 1.67 -8.44
C ILE A 120 11.33 0.64 -7.34
N ASN A 121 12.09 0.75 -6.25
CA ASN A 121 11.91 -0.05 -5.05
C ASN A 121 11.41 0.84 -3.91
N ILE A 122 10.22 0.53 -3.39
CA ILE A 122 9.63 1.23 -2.24
C ILE A 122 9.72 0.29 -1.03
N ARG A 123 10.32 0.79 0.05
CA ARG A 123 10.35 0.14 1.35
C ARG A 123 9.78 1.11 2.36
N SER A 124 8.73 0.70 3.04
CA SER A 124 8.09 1.52 4.07
C SER A 124 7.89 0.71 5.34
N VAL A 125 8.19 1.31 6.46
CA VAL A 125 7.90 0.76 7.79
C VAL A 125 7.18 1.84 8.56
N ASN A 126 5.95 1.56 8.95
CA ASN A 126 5.14 2.45 9.77
C ASN A 126 4.86 1.75 11.10
N ALA A 127 5.07 2.46 12.19
CA ALA A 127 4.79 1.94 13.52
C ALA A 127 3.85 2.87 14.27
N TYR A 128 2.83 2.31 14.92
CA TYR A 128 1.80 3.06 15.61
C TYR A 128 1.65 2.58 17.05
N TYR A 129 1.48 3.52 17.97
CA TYR A 129 1.21 3.23 19.36
C TYR A 129 -0.22 3.67 19.74
N VAL A 130 -0.98 2.74 20.33
CA VAL A 130 -2.36 2.93 20.75
C VAL A 130 -2.43 3.19 22.25
N LEU A 131 -2.82 4.41 22.66
CA LEU A 131 -2.85 4.80 24.07
C LEU A 131 -3.91 4.04 24.88
N ASN A 132 -5.14 4.00 24.39
CA ASN A 132 -6.28 3.44 25.11
C ASN A 132 -6.53 1.97 24.80
N LYS A 133 -5.47 1.16 24.76
CA LYS A 133 -5.51 -0.27 24.40
C LYS A 133 -6.45 -1.14 25.26
N ARG A 134 -6.88 -0.66 26.43
CA ARG A 134 -7.79 -1.40 27.30
C ARG A 134 -9.27 -1.29 26.91
N LYS A 135 -9.64 -0.18 26.27
CA LYS A 135 -11.03 0.09 25.87
C LYS A 135 -11.21 0.06 24.36
N TYR A 136 -10.22 0.54 23.61
CA TYR A 136 -10.22 0.57 22.15
C TYR A 136 -9.38 -0.57 21.58
N SER A 137 -9.95 -1.33 20.64
CA SER A 137 -9.25 -2.40 19.94
C SER A 137 -8.92 -2.00 18.51
N HIS A 138 -7.65 -1.70 18.28
CA HIS A 138 -7.12 -1.49 16.93
C HIS A 138 -7.30 -2.74 16.05
N GLN A 139 -7.16 -3.91 16.65
CA GLN A 139 -7.38 -5.19 15.99
C GLN A 139 -8.83 -5.39 15.53
N ALA A 140 -9.83 -4.91 16.30
CA ALA A 140 -11.22 -4.98 15.86
C ALA A 140 -11.50 -4.07 14.65
N ALA A 141 -10.81 -2.92 14.57
CA ALA A 141 -11.00 -1.96 13.50
C ALA A 141 -10.36 -2.39 12.18
N PHE A 142 -9.19 -3.02 12.23
CA PHE A 142 -8.38 -3.26 11.03
C PHE A 142 -8.32 -4.72 10.57
N ASN A 143 -8.25 -5.67 11.49
CA ASN A 143 -8.07 -7.09 11.12
C ASN A 143 -9.14 -8.02 11.65
N GLN A 144 -10.12 -7.51 12.40
CA GLN A 144 -11.26 -8.23 12.92
C GLN A 144 -10.94 -9.46 13.80
N THR A 145 -9.71 -9.54 14.35
CA THR A 145 -9.33 -10.62 15.28
C THR A 145 -9.89 -10.42 16.67
N ASN A 146 -10.41 -9.23 16.95
CA ASN A 146 -11.16 -8.90 18.15
C ASN A 146 -12.51 -8.29 17.77
N ARG A 147 -13.45 -8.31 18.71
CA ARG A 147 -14.74 -7.63 18.60
C ARG A 147 -14.80 -6.49 19.60
N GLN A 148 -15.11 -5.28 19.13
CA GLN A 148 -15.40 -4.13 19.97
C GLN A 148 -16.83 -4.22 20.46
N LEU A 149 -17.05 -4.38 21.77
CA LEU A 149 -18.40 -4.54 22.37
C LEU A 149 -19.03 -3.21 22.78
N GLN A 150 -18.21 -2.23 23.11
CA GLN A 150 -18.64 -0.89 23.55
C GLN A 150 -17.88 0.17 22.77
N ASN A 151 -18.55 1.30 22.51
CA ASN A 151 -17.92 2.41 21.83
C ASN A 151 -16.74 2.94 22.64
N ALA A 152 -15.59 3.03 22.01
CA ALA A 152 -14.39 3.63 22.59
C ALA A 152 -13.48 4.14 21.47
N GLY A 153 -12.71 5.18 21.79
CA GLY A 153 -11.71 5.75 20.92
C GLY A 153 -10.33 5.73 21.56
N SER A 154 -9.31 5.98 20.76
CA SER A 154 -7.93 6.12 21.22
C SER A 154 -7.19 7.16 20.38
N TRP A 155 -6.24 7.84 21.00
CA TRP A 155 -5.18 8.53 20.26
C TRP A 155 -4.18 7.48 19.78
N ILE A 156 -3.73 7.65 18.54
CA ILE A 156 -2.74 6.80 17.89
C ILE A 156 -1.59 7.71 17.47
N PHE A 157 -0.37 7.35 17.83
CA PHE A 157 0.86 8.05 17.47
C PHE A 157 1.68 7.14 16.55
N GLY A 158 2.19 7.69 15.45
CA GLY A 158 3.01 6.99 14.47
C GLY A 158 4.14 7.89 13.97
#